data_4c34ef73d9c43bd6452f9dc97b722caa
#
_entry.id   4c34ef73d9c43bd6452f9dc97b722caa
#
_cell.length_a   1.000
_cell.length_b   1.000
_cell.length_c   1.000
_cell.angle_alpha   90.00
_cell.angle_beta   90.00
_cell.angle_gamma   90.00
#
_symmetry.space_group_name_H-M   'P 1'
#
loop_
_entity.id
_entity.type
_entity.pdbx_description
1 polymer ?
#
loop_
_entity_poly.entity_id
_entity_poly.type
_entity_poly.pdbx_seq_one_letter_code
_entity_poly.pdbx_strand_id
1 'polypeptide(L)'
;MRTPTERIDELRSWLDGKTHVYIDYANVRAKCEKKDWMLDVYKTWRTFNSLGNVSAIKFYFGKILGNRKSEGFHALLRKIGFEVITKPVKLMKLSIDVSGIPKDSPSIIKTFVEPCLLRKLTVEAIENLNGELRKMNNSGLKYVEMMKCNFDVEIAADMLLDNELHAVDTFCLWTGDSDFAGPILRLLNEKKRVIVFSDGIAPELDDLRPDGLRVYDIKKLKDLIGYEKQKGLSLESPSAKIVGSCDQS
;
A
#
# COMPACT_ATOMS: atom_id res chain seq x y z
N MET A 1 -12.17 -9.25 -24.95
CA MET A 1 -11.13 -8.95 -23.93
C MET A 1 -9.77 -9.25 -24.54
N ARG A 2 -8.75 -8.42 -24.27
CA ARG A 2 -7.37 -8.72 -24.72
C ARG A 2 -6.83 -9.96 -24.01
N THR A 3 -6.07 -10.77 -24.73
CA THR A 3 -5.39 -11.94 -24.16
C THR A 3 -4.30 -11.53 -23.17
N PRO A 4 -3.83 -12.43 -22.29
CA PRO A 4 -2.69 -12.15 -21.39
C PRO A 4 -1.45 -11.68 -22.16
N THR A 5 -1.15 -12.29 -23.29
CA THR A 5 0.00 -11.94 -24.14
C THR A 5 -0.13 -10.51 -24.69
N GLU A 6 -1.28 -10.15 -25.27
CA GLU A 6 -1.53 -8.79 -25.79
C GLU A 6 -1.37 -7.71 -24.71
N ARG A 7 -1.75 -8.00 -23.47
CA ARG A 7 -1.60 -7.07 -22.33
C ARG A 7 -0.14 -6.90 -21.91
N ILE A 8 0.62 -7.98 -21.93
CA ILE A 8 2.08 -7.95 -21.67
C ILE A 8 2.79 -7.17 -22.78
N ASP A 9 2.43 -7.40 -24.05
CA ASP A 9 3.03 -6.70 -25.17
C ASP A 9 2.65 -5.20 -25.18
N GLU A 10 1.41 -4.85 -24.82
CA GLU A 10 1.01 -3.45 -24.60
C GLU A 10 1.90 -2.80 -23.54
N LEU A 11 2.06 -3.46 -22.38
CA LEU A 11 2.88 -2.92 -21.30
C LEU A 11 4.36 -2.83 -21.72
N ARG A 12 4.88 -3.85 -22.37
CA ARG A 12 6.26 -3.86 -22.90
C ARG A 12 6.52 -2.70 -23.86
N SER A 13 5.53 -2.35 -24.69
CA SER A 13 5.65 -1.21 -25.62
C SER A 13 5.72 0.16 -24.93
N TRP A 14 5.36 0.23 -23.64
CA TRP A 14 5.46 1.46 -22.83
C TRP A 14 6.82 1.62 -22.18
N LEU A 15 7.58 0.53 -22.04
CA LEU A 15 8.92 0.54 -21.45
C LEU A 15 9.95 0.94 -22.49
N ASP A 16 10.94 1.67 -22.04
CA ASP A 16 12.09 2.06 -22.85
C ASP A 16 13.34 2.08 -21.97
N GLY A 17 14.43 1.56 -22.48
CA GLY A 17 15.70 1.50 -21.75
C GLY A 17 15.59 0.73 -20.44
N LYS A 18 16.48 1.06 -19.53
CA LYS A 18 16.57 0.44 -18.21
C LYS A 18 15.36 0.80 -17.35
N THR A 19 14.65 -0.19 -16.88
CA THR A 19 13.40 -0.02 -16.14
C THR A 19 13.53 -0.53 -14.70
N HIS A 20 13.10 0.28 -13.73
CA HIS A 20 12.91 -0.13 -12.34
C HIS A 20 11.42 -0.12 -11.97
N VAL A 21 11.01 -1.09 -11.14
CA VAL A 21 9.65 -1.21 -10.61
C VAL A 21 9.67 -1.00 -9.11
N TYR A 22 8.81 -0.13 -8.61
CA TYR A 22 8.66 0.23 -7.20
C TYR A 22 7.27 -0.18 -6.72
N ILE A 23 7.20 -1.10 -5.75
CA ILE A 23 5.93 -1.64 -5.24
C ILE A 23 5.74 -1.22 -3.79
N ASP A 24 4.84 -0.27 -3.56
CA ASP A 24 4.33 0.04 -2.22
C ASP A 24 3.34 -1.05 -1.80
N TYR A 25 3.84 -2.10 -1.15
CA TYR A 25 3.02 -3.27 -0.87
C TYR A 25 1.88 -2.99 0.11
N ALA A 26 2.05 -2.07 1.06
CA ALA A 26 1.00 -1.74 2.01
C ALA A 26 -0.22 -1.12 1.30
N ASN A 27 0.03 -0.16 0.39
CA ASN A 27 -0.98 0.48 -0.43
C ASN A 27 -1.64 -0.52 -1.42
N VAL A 28 -0.80 -1.29 -2.13
CA VAL A 28 -1.25 -2.31 -3.08
C VAL A 28 -2.14 -3.34 -2.40
N ARG A 29 -1.68 -3.91 -1.27
CA ARG A 29 -2.42 -4.91 -0.51
C ARG A 29 -3.78 -4.40 -0.05
N ALA A 30 -3.83 -3.21 0.55
CA ALA A 30 -5.08 -2.62 1.03
C ALA A 30 -6.11 -2.43 -0.09
N LYS A 31 -5.66 -2.03 -1.29
CA LYS A 31 -6.52 -1.89 -2.47
C LYS A 31 -7.00 -3.23 -3.01
N CYS A 32 -6.13 -4.25 -3.06
CA CYS A 32 -6.48 -5.59 -3.50
C CYS A 32 -7.52 -6.24 -2.56
N GLU A 33 -7.29 -6.15 -1.25
CA GLU A 33 -8.18 -6.70 -0.22
C GLU A 33 -9.59 -6.10 -0.28
N LYS A 34 -9.72 -4.80 -0.53
CA LYS A 34 -11.01 -4.11 -0.73
C LYS A 34 -11.79 -4.62 -1.95
N LYS A 35 -11.13 -5.32 -2.88
CA LYS A 35 -11.70 -5.79 -4.16
C LYS A 35 -11.71 -7.30 -4.27
N ASP A 36 -11.67 -8.01 -3.13
CA ASP A 36 -11.76 -9.46 -3.01
C ASP A 36 -10.73 -10.25 -3.84
N TRP A 37 -9.53 -9.71 -4.03
CA TRP A 37 -8.42 -10.44 -4.61
C TRP A 37 -7.12 -10.25 -3.83
N MET A 38 -6.17 -11.13 -4.03
CA MET A 38 -4.89 -11.13 -3.34
C MET A 38 -3.75 -11.13 -4.34
N LEU A 39 -2.67 -10.42 -4.00
CA LEU A 39 -1.46 -10.42 -4.79
C LEU A 39 -0.72 -11.74 -4.63
N ASP A 40 -0.33 -12.35 -5.76
CA ASP A 40 0.59 -13.48 -5.81
C ASP A 40 1.99 -12.96 -6.13
N VAL A 41 2.88 -13.02 -5.15
CA VAL A 41 4.23 -12.46 -5.31
C VAL A 41 5.07 -13.20 -6.35
N TYR A 42 4.88 -14.51 -6.53
CA TYR A 42 5.55 -15.27 -7.58
C TYR A 42 5.09 -14.86 -8.98
N LYS A 43 3.77 -14.78 -9.17
CA LYS A 43 3.19 -14.33 -10.44
C LYS A 43 3.59 -12.89 -10.73
N THR A 44 3.57 -12.02 -9.72
CA THR A 44 3.95 -10.61 -9.84
C THR A 44 5.40 -10.48 -10.32
N TRP A 45 6.32 -11.17 -9.66
CA TRP A 45 7.72 -11.14 -10.06
C TRP A 45 7.92 -11.68 -11.49
N ARG A 46 7.32 -12.83 -11.81
CA ARG A 46 7.39 -13.40 -13.16
C ARG A 46 6.85 -12.46 -14.23
N THR A 47 5.72 -11.83 -13.97
CA THR A 47 5.07 -10.90 -14.91
C THR A 47 5.97 -9.71 -15.20
N PHE A 48 6.46 -9.01 -14.18
CA PHE A 48 7.34 -7.87 -14.39
C PHE A 48 8.70 -8.27 -14.99
N ASN A 49 9.29 -9.37 -14.53
CA ASN A 49 10.57 -9.86 -15.08
C ASN A 49 10.44 -10.29 -16.56
N SER A 50 9.26 -10.74 -17.01
CA SER A 50 9.02 -11.11 -18.40
C SER A 50 8.97 -9.93 -19.37
N LEU A 51 8.94 -8.69 -18.87
CA LEU A 51 8.90 -7.49 -19.70
C LEU A 51 10.26 -7.21 -20.41
N GLY A 52 11.33 -7.85 -19.95
CA GLY A 52 12.64 -7.86 -20.61
C GLY A 52 13.56 -6.70 -20.22
N ASN A 53 13.03 -5.49 -20.08
CA ASN A 53 13.83 -4.30 -19.76
C ASN A 53 13.85 -3.97 -18.26
N VAL A 54 13.19 -4.79 -17.42
CA VAL A 54 13.14 -4.59 -15.97
C VAL A 54 14.42 -5.12 -15.34
N SER A 55 15.22 -4.22 -14.78
CA SER A 55 16.50 -4.54 -14.15
C SER A 55 16.43 -4.61 -12.62
N ALA A 56 15.41 -3.99 -12.01
CA ALA A 56 15.14 -4.10 -10.59
C ALA A 56 13.64 -4.08 -10.30
N ILE A 57 13.21 -4.90 -9.33
CA ILE A 57 11.85 -4.87 -8.78
C ILE A 57 11.98 -4.66 -7.28
N LYS A 58 11.81 -3.41 -6.85
CA LYS A 58 11.93 -2.96 -5.47
C LYS A 58 10.60 -3.14 -4.75
N PHE A 59 10.62 -3.84 -3.62
CA PHE A 59 9.43 -4.20 -2.86
C PHE A 59 9.52 -3.61 -1.45
N TYR A 60 8.65 -2.64 -1.15
CA TYR A 60 8.65 -1.89 0.11
C TYR A 60 7.61 -2.46 1.05
N PHE A 61 8.05 -3.00 2.18
CA PHE A 61 7.14 -3.57 3.17
C PHE A 61 7.72 -3.55 4.59
N GLY A 62 6.89 -3.13 5.57
CA GLY A 62 7.29 -3.02 6.96
C GLY A 62 7.65 -4.37 7.60
N LYS A 63 8.69 -4.37 8.46
CA LYS A 63 9.11 -5.54 9.22
C LYS A 63 8.59 -5.45 10.66
N ILE A 64 7.85 -6.47 11.11
CA ILE A 64 7.47 -6.62 12.51
C ILE A 64 8.61 -7.38 13.21
N LEU A 65 9.33 -6.68 14.08
CA LEU A 65 10.47 -7.25 14.79
C LEU A 65 10.03 -8.41 15.69
N GLY A 66 10.78 -9.52 15.66
CA GLY A 66 10.49 -10.72 16.44
C GLY A 66 9.32 -11.55 15.89
N ASN A 67 8.66 -11.13 14.80
CA ASN A 67 7.61 -11.90 14.18
C ASN A 67 8.16 -12.79 13.06
N ARG A 68 8.25 -14.11 13.34
CA ARG A 68 8.79 -15.11 12.40
C ARG A 68 8.07 -15.14 11.04
N LYS A 69 6.75 -14.88 11.01
CA LYS A 69 5.98 -14.84 9.76
C LYS A 69 6.39 -13.64 8.90
N SER A 70 6.54 -12.46 9.52
CA SER A 70 7.03 -11.26 8.84
C SER A 70 8.45 -11.49 8.28
N GLU A 71 9.34 -12.06 9.07
CA GLU A 71 10.71 -12.34 8.65
C GLU A 71 10.77 -13.39 7.53
N GLY A 72 9.98 -14.46 7.65
CA GLY A 72 9.86 -15.49 6.61
C GLY A 72 9.34 -14.95 5.30
N PHE A 73 8.37 -14.03 5.33
CA PHE A 73 7.85 -13.39 4.13
C PHE A 73 8.91 -12.52 3.43
N HIS A 74 9.67 -11.73 4.17
CA HIS A 74 10.78 -10.96 3.58
C HIS A 74 11.89 -11.86 3.00
N ALA A 75 12.20 -12.98 3.67
CA ALA A 75 13.16 -13.96 3.15
C ALA A 75 12.66 -14.60 1.84
N LEU A 76 11.36 -14.93 1.79
CA LEU A 76 10.73 -15.45 0.57
C LEU A 76 10.81 -14.47 -0.59
N LEU A 77 10.49 -13.19 -0.37
CA LEU A 77 10.56 -12.16 -1.42
C LEU A 77 11.97 -12.03 -1.99
N ARG A 78 13.00 -12.02 -1.14
CA ARG A 78 14.41 -12.01 -1.60
C ARG A 78 14.76 -13.25 -2.40
N LYS A 79 14.30 -14.43 -1.96
CA LYS A 79 14.52 -15.71 -2.67
C LYS A 79 13.87 -15.72 -4.05
N ILE A 80 12.73 -15.06 -4.22
CA ILE A 80 12.05 -14.93 -5.52
C ILE A 80 12.84 -14.02 -6.46
N GLY A 81 13.58 -13.03 -5.94
CA GLY A 81 14.37 -12.09 -6.71
C GLY A 81 13.98 -10.63 -6.57
N PHE A 82 13.10 -10.30 -5.62
CA PHE A 82 12.81 -8.89 -5.30
C PHE A 82 13.97 -8.24 -4.54
N GLU A 83 14.21 -6.98 -4.83
CA GLU A 83 14.99 -6.10 -3.98
C GLU A 83 14.08 -5.60 -2.84
N VAL A 84 14.27 -6.14 -1.63
CA VAL A 84 13.33 -5.93 -0.52
C VAL A 84 13.83 -4.85 0.42
N ILE A 85 13.15 -3.72 0.43
CA ILE A 85 13.39 -2.58 1.30
C ILE A 85 12.46 -2.70 2.51
N THR A 86 13.05 -2.67 3.71
CA THR A 86 12.31 -2.84 4.95
C THR A 86 12.70 -1.82 6.00
N LYS A 87 11.71 -1.44 6.82
CA LYS A 87 11.96 -0.73 8.08
C LYS A 87 11.04 -1.27 9.18
N PRO A 88 11.39 -1.09 10.47
CA PRO A 88 10.53 -1.52 11.57
C PRO A 88 9.17 -0.85 11.50
N VAL A 89 8.11 -1.65 11.67
CA VAL A 89 6.75 -1.13 11.85
C VAL A 89 6.67 -0.43 13.21
N LYS A 90 6.17 0.80 13.22
CA LYS A 90 5.90 1.54 14.46
C LYS A 90 4.58 1.07 15.06
N LEU A 91 4.61 0.63 16.32
CA LEU A 91 3.43 0.36 17.08
C LEU A 91 3.01 1.65 17.80
N MET A 92 1.85 2.17 17.47
CA MET A 92 1.28 3.36 18.07
C MET A 92 0.15 2.96 19.01
N LYS A 93 0.24 3.36 20.28
CA LYS A 93 -0.85 3.21 21.25
C LYS A 93 -1.74 4.44 21.16
N LEU A 94 -2.98 4.25 20.73
CA LEU A 94 -3.99 5.30 20.67
C LEU A 94 -4.93 5.15 21.86
N SER A 95 -5.07 6.22 22.64
CA SER A 95 -5.98 6.22 23.79
C SER A 95 -7.42 6.15 23.30
N ILE A 96 -8.19 5.26 23.94
CA ILE A 96 -9.66 5.20 23.88
C ILE A 96 -10.29 5.48 25.24
N ASP A 97 -9.49 6.05 26.17
CA ASP A 97 -9.92 6.35 27.54
C ASP A 97 -10.83 7.59 27.53
N VAL A 98 -12.12 7.36 27.78
CA VAL A 98 -13.14 8.41 27.93
C VAL A 98 -13.44 8.73 29.39
N SER A 99 -12.61 8.28 30.34
CA SER A 99 -12.73 8.63 31.77
C SER A 99 -12.57 10.13 31.94
N GLY A 100 -13.50 10.78 32.61
CA GLY A 100 -13.44 12.23 32.81
C GLY A 100 -13.83 13.09 31.61
N ILE A 101 -14.22 12.48 30.48
CA ILE A 101 -14.69 13.21 29.29
C ILE A 101 -16.21 13.30 29.32
N PRO A 102 -16.85 14.46 28.98
CA PRO A 102 -18.29 14.59 28.80
C PRO A 102 -18.83 13.57 27.79
N LYS A 103 -20.07 13.10 28.01
CA LYS A 103 -20.67 12.06 27.15
C LYS A 103 -20.78 12.50 25.69
N ASP A 104 -21.05 13.75 25.45
CA ASP A 104 -21.23 14.40 24.15
C ASP A 104 -19.91 14.88 23.51
N SER A 105 -18.78 14.69 24.18
CA SER A 105 -17.47 15.17 23.69
C SER A 105 -16.92 14.30 22.55
N PRO A 106 -16.54 14.86 21.40
CA PRO A 106 -15.91 14.13 20.31
C PRO A 106 -14.41 13.94 20.50
N SER A 107 -13.83 14.32 21.64
CA SER A 107 -12.37 14.45 21.82
C SER A 107 -11.56 13.18 21.55
N ILE A 108 -12.07 12.01 21.89
CA ILE A 108 -11.44 10.71 21.57
C ILE A 108 -11.86 10.25 20.17
N ILE A 109 -13.14 10.38 19.84
CA ILE A 109 -13.71 9.91 18.57
C ILE A 109 -13.00 10.55 17.37
N LYS A 110 -12.62 11.83 17.46
CA LYS A 110 -11.88 12.56 16.40
C LYS A 110 -10.54 11.93 16.01
N THR A 111 -9.97 11.10 16.87
CA THR A 111 -8.73 10.37 16.56
C THR A 111 -8.95 9.23 15.56
N PHE A 112 -10.20 8.73 15.46
CA PHE A 112 -10.57 7.56 14.66
C PHE A 112 -11.52 7.88 13.51
N VAL A 113 -12.12 9.06 13.52
CA VAL A 113 -13.12 9.49 12.54
C VAL A 113 -12.62 10.71 11.78
N GLU A 114 -12.70 10.64 10.46
CA GLU A 114 -12.34 11.74 9.58
C GLU A 114 -13.13 13.02 9.92
N PRO A 115 -12.49 14.22 9.90
CA PRO A 115 -13.13 15.47 10.28
C PRO A 115 -14.41 15.79 9.49
N CYS A 116 -14.48 15.39 8.21
CA CYS A 116 -15.66 15.58 7.37
C CYS A 116 -16.85 14.74 7.84
N LEU A 117 -16.61 13.51 8.30
CA LEU A 117 -17.63 12.63 8.85
C LEU A 117 -17.99 13.04 10.29
N LEU A 118 -16.98 13.39 11.09
CA LEU A 118 -17.22 13.81 12.48
C LEU A 118 -18.19 14.99 12.55
N ARG A 119 -18.09 15.96 11.63
CA ARG A 119 -19.03 17.10 11.53
C ARG A 119 -20.48 16.71 11.14
N LYS A 120 -20.68 15.49 10.66
CA LYS A 120 -22.02 14.96 10.29
C LYS A 120 -22.63 14.09 11.38
N LEU A 121 -21.85 13.71 12.41
CA LEU A 121 -22.38 12.95 13.54
C LEU A 121 -23.29 13.83 14.39
N THR A 122 -24.42 13.25 14.81
CA THR A 122 -25.31 13.87 15.80
C THR A 122 -24.71 13.75 17.19
N VAL A 123 -25.14 14.57 18.12
CA VAL A 123 -24.77 14.49 19.54
C VAL A 123 -25.09 13.10 20.10
N GLU A 124 -26.25 12.57 19.80
CA GLU A 124 -26.67 11.22 20.21
C GLU A 124 -25.69 10.13 19.68
N ALA A 125 -25.25 10.23 18.42
CA ALA A 125 -24.27 9.30 17.87
C ALA A 125 -22.92 9.36 18.61
N ILE A 126 -22.48 10.57 18.98
CA ILE A 126 -21.26 10.76 19.78
C ILE A 126 -21.43 10.18 21.19
N GLU A 127 -22.56 10.40 21.83
CA GLU A 127 -22.86 9.85 23.16
C GLU A 127 -22.87 8.32 23.14
N ASN A 128 -23.48 7.71 22.12
CA ASN A 128 -23.51 6.27 21.94
C ASN A 128 -22.11 5.69 21.76
N LEU A 129 -21.28 6.29 20.89
CA LEU A 129 -19.89 5.88 20.69
C LEU A 129 -19.07 5.99 21.98
N ASN A 130 -19.19 7.11 22.71
CA ASN A 130 -18.53 7.27 24.00
C ASN A 130 -19.05 6.27 25.05
N GLY A 131 -20.32 5.87 24.96
CA GLY A 131 -20.91 4.83 25.78
C GLY A 131 -20.25 3.47 25.56
N GLU A 132 -20.03 3.08 24.31
CA GLU A 132 -19.31 1.84 23.98
C GLU A 132 -17.83 1.90 24.41
N LEU A 133 -17.14 3.01 24.18
CA LEU A 133 -15.77 3.20 24.65
C LEU A 133 -15.70 3.08 26.19
N ARG A 134 -16.69 3.61 26.92
CA ARG A 134 -16.76 3.51 28.38
C ARG A 134 -16.94 2.07 28.86
N LYS A 135 -17.73 1.25 28.15
CA LYS A 135 -17.84 -0.18 28.43
C LYS A 135 -16.49 -0.89 28.26
N MET A 136 -15.76 -0.57 27.18
CA MET A 136 -14.41 -1.09 26.97
C MET A 136 -13.44 -0.66 28.05
N ASN A 137 -13.48 0.63 28.48
CA ASN A 137 -12.63 1.14 29.55
C ASN A 137 -12.92 0.43 30.89
N ASN A 138 -14.20 0.15 31.18
CA ASN A 138 -14.57 -0.57 32.40
C ASN A 138 -14.09 -2.03 32.39
N SER A 139 -13.89 -2.64 31.22
CA SER A 139 -13.24 -3.96 31.10
C SER A 139 -11.69 -3.90 31.11
N GLY A 140 -11.11 -2.70 31.30
CA GLY A 140 -9.66 -2.50 31.36
C GLY A 140 -9.01 -2.08 30.05
N LEU A 141 -9.73 -2.07 28.94
CA LEU A 141 -9.20 -1.68 27.64
C LEU A 141 -9.20 -0.15 27.50
N LYS A 142 -8.05 0.49 27.67
CA LYS A 142 -7.89 1.96 27.58
C LYS A 142 -7.11 2.43 26.37
N TYR A 143 -6.50 1.51 25.61
CA TYR A 143 -5.69 1.80 24.44
C TYR A 143 -5.98 0.78 23.35
N VAL A 144 -5.90 1.21 22.10
CA VAL A 144 -5.82 0.33 20.94
C VAL A 144 -4.44 0.48 20.30
N GLU A 145 -3.93 -0.60 19.76
CA GLU A 145 -2.65 -0.60 19.07
C GLU A 145 -2.87 -0.50 17.56
N MET A 146 -2.19 0.44 16.93
CA MET A 146 -2.19 0.62 15.49
C MET A 146 -0.78 0.50 14.94
N MET A 147 -0.60 -0.39 13.99
CA MET A 147 0.66 -0.51 13.27
C MET A 147 0.73 0.53 12.15
N LYS A 148 1.78 1.34 12.13
CA LYS A 148 2.03 2.33 11.09
C LYS A 148 3.39 2.10 10.45
N CYS A 149 3.40 1.99 9.14
CA CYS A 149 4.62 1.96 8.34
C CYS A 149 4.28 2.57 6.97
N ASN A 150 4.95 3.65 6.63
CA ASN A 150 4.77 4.37 5.38
C ASN A 150 6.14 4.45 4.69
N PHE A 151 6.21 4.19 3.40
CA PHE A 151 7.43 4.18 2.60
C PHE A 151 7.52 5.29 1.55
N ASP A 152 6.62 6.27 1.54
CA ASP A 152 6.56 7.29 0.49
C ASP A 152 7.89 8.04 0.34
N VAL A 153 8.52 8.39 1.48
CA VAL A 153 9.82 9.08 1.47
C VAL A 153 10.92 8.18 0.92
N GLU A 154 10.99 6.91 1.35
CA GLU A 154 11.99 5.96 0.88
C GLU A 154 11.82 5.64 -0.61
N ILE A 155 10.58 5.42 -1.05
CA ILE A 155 10.30 5.17 -2.48
C ILE A 155 10.68 6.40 -3.32
N ALA A 156 10.25 7.60 -2.91
CA ALA A 156 10.58 8.83 -3.62
C ALA A 156 12.09 9.07 -3.69
N ALA A 157 12.79 8.88 -2.56
CA ALA A 157 14.25 9.00 -2.51
C ALA A 157 14.94 7.98 -3.43
N ASP A 158 14.53 6.71 -3.38
CA ASP A 158 15.10 5.67 -4.22
C ASP A 158 14.86 5.94 -5.71
N MET A 159 13.67 6.44 -6.11
CA MET A 159 13.39 6.82 -7.49
C MET A 159 14.36 7.91 -7.97
N LEU A 160 14.59 8.95 -7.16
CA LEU A 160 15.48 10.05 -7.53
C LEU A 160 16.95 9.61 -7.55
N LEU A 161 17.39 8.79 -6.59
CA LEU A 161 18.73 8.23 -6.55
C LEU A 161 18.99 7.27 -7.73
N ASP A 162 18.03 6.43 -8.07
CA ASP A 162 18.14 5.52 -9.22
C ASP A 162 18.25 6.31 -10.54
N ASN A 163 17.60 7.45 -10.63
CA ASN A 163 17.76 8.36 -11.76
C ASN A 163 19.18 8.90 -11.88
N GLU A 164 19.76 9.33 -10.76
CA GLU A 164 21.10 9.94 -10.74
C GLU A 164 22.23 8.91 -10.85
N LEU A 165 22.11 7.78 -10.11
CA LEU A 165 23.22 6.84 -9.93
C LEU A 165 23.15 5.64 -10.89
N HIS A 166 21.97 5.26 -11.33
CA HIS A 166 21.75 4.01 -12.06
C HIS A 166 21.29 4.22 -13.50
N ALA A 167 21.17 5.46 -13.95
CA ALA A 167 20.74 5.82 -15.32
C ALA A 167 19.47 5.06 -15.74
N VAL A 168 18.47 5.07 -14.87
CA VAL A 168 17.17 4.47 -15.15
C VAL A 168 16.40 5.36 -16.13
N ASP A 169 15.78 4.76 -17.14
CA ASP A 169 15.04 5.45 -18.19
C ASP A 169 13.55 5.41 -17.94
N THR A 170 13.05 4.30 -17.38
CA THR A 170 11.63 4.09 -17.10
C THR A 170 11.40 3.71 -15.64
N PHE A 171 10.51 4.45 -14.99
CA PHE A 171 10.10 4.26 -13.60
C PHE A 171 8.67 3.73 -13.55
N CYS A 172 8.49 2.52 -13.05
CA CYS A 172 7.19 1.88 -12.86
C CYS A 172 6.81 1.92 -11.39
N LEU A 173 5.87 2.77 -11.00
CA LEU A 173 5.45 2.95 -9.62
C LEU A 173 4.07 2.34 -9.39
N TRP A 174 3.96 1.37 -8.49
CA TRP A 174 2.68 0.78 -8.13
C TRP A 174 2.11 1.42 -6.87
N THR A 175 1.40 2.50 -7.07
CA THR A 175 0.69 3.28 -6.06
C THR A 175 -0.45 4.08 -6.73
N GLY A 176 -1.21 4.80 -5.96
CA GLY A 176 -2.20 5.78 -6.47
C GLY A 176 -2.23 7.01 -5.54
N ASP A 177 -1.15 7.17 -4.75
CA ASP A 177 -1.04 8.21 -3.75
C ASP A 177 -0.54 9.52 -4.36
N SER A 178 -1.17 10.64 -3.96
CA SER A 178 -0.82 12.00 -4.40
C SER A 178 0.57 12.45 -3.95
N ASP A 179 1.10 11.89 -2.86
CA ASP A 179 2.40 12.28 -2.30
C ASP A 179 3.55 12.07 -3.28
N PHE A 180 3.34 11.25 -4.31
CA PHE A 180 4.31 11.02 -5.38
C PHE A 180 4.26 12.03 -6.52
N ALA A 181 3.33 12.98 -6.54
CA ALA A 181 3.20 13.94 -7.65
C ALA A 181 4.50 14.76 -7.86
N GLY A 182 5.10 15.25 -6.77
CA GLY A 182 6.35 16.02 -6.84
C GLY A 182 7.54 15.23 -7.43
N PRO A 183 7.91 14.07 -6.87
CA PRO A 183 8.95 13.20 -7.42
C PRO A 183 8.71 12.80 -8.88
N ILE A 184 7.47 12.46 -9.23
CA ILE A 184 7.08 12.11 -10.60
C ILE A 184 7.29 13.29 -11.55
N LEU A 185 6.80 14.48 -11.21
CA LEU A 185 6.96 15.68 -12.02
C LEU A 185 8.44 15.99 -12.28
N ARG A 186 9.30 15.81 -11.27
CA ARG A 186 10.75 15.99 -11.43
C ARG A 186 11.32 15.03 -12.47
N LEU A 187 11.00 13.75 -12.40
CA LEU A 187 11.46 12.75 -13.37
C LEU A 187 10.95 13.05 -14.79
N LEU A 188 9.69 13.46 -14.93
CA LEU A 188 9.12 13.85 -16.23
C LEU A 188 9.85 15.06 -16.82
N ASN A 189 10.19 16.07 -16.01
CA ASN A 189 10.98 17.24 -16.45
C ASN A 189 12.38 16.83 -16.92
N GLU A 190 12.97 15.80 -16.34
CA GLU A 190 14.25 15.20 -16.74
C GLU A 190 14.10 14.22 -17.94
N LYS A 191 12.93 14.23 -18.61
CA LYS A 191 12.60 13.42 -19.79
C LYS A 191 12.60 11.91 -19.52
N LYS A 192 12.41 11.51 -18.27
CA LYS A 192 12.24 10.10 -17.90
C LYS A 192 10.80 9.64 -18.14
N ARG A 193 10.63 8.37 -18.42
CA ARG A 193 9.30 7.76 -18.50
C ARG A 193 8.83 7.35 -17.13
N VAL A 194 7.62 7.75 -16.78
CA VAL A 194 6.99 7.33 -15.53
C VAL A 194 5.65 6.66 -15.84
N ILE A 195 5.47 5.46 -15.30
CA ILE A 195 4.25 4.67 -15.43
C ILE A 195 3.74 4.36 -14.03
N VAL A 196 2.55 4.85 -13.71
CA VAL A 196 1.87 4.51 -12.45
C VAL A 196 0.92 3.35 -12.69
N PHE A 197 1.10 2.27 -11.92
CA PHE A 197 0.18 1.15 -11.86
C PHE A 197 -0.84 1.40 -10.75
N SER A 198 -2.08 1.60 -11.12
CA SER A 198 -3.15 1.79 -10.15
C SER A 198 -4.50 1.42 -10.76
N ASP A 199 -5.49 1.21 -9.91
CA ASP A 199 -6.89 1.04 -10.29
C ASP A 199 -7.73 2.31 -10.08
N GLY A 200 -7.06 3.41 -9.80
CA GLY A 200 -7.53 4.76 -9.58
C GLY A 200 -6.38 5.59 -9.02
N ILE A 201 -6.23 6.80 -9.50
CA ILE A 201 -5.18 7.75 -9.08
C ILE A 201 -5.81 8.98 -8.45
N ALA A 202 -5.06 9.65 -7.60
CA ALA A 202 -5.42 10.94 -7.06
C ALA A 202 -5.46 12.01 -8.16
N PRO A 203 -6.29 13.06 -8.03
CA PRO A 203 -6.36 14.15 -9.01
C PRO A 203 -5.00 14.77 -9.33
N GLU A 204 -4.14 14.95 -8.31
CA GLU A 204 -2.81 15.54 -8.44
C GLU A 204 -1.88 14.70 -9.35
N LEU A 205 -2.09 13.39 -9.41
CA LEU A 205 -1.39 12.52 -10.37
C LEU A 205 -2.04 12.58 -11.76
N ASP A 206 -3.35 12.72 -11.83
CA ASP A 206 -4.05 12.82 -13.11
C ASP A 206 -3.66 14.09 -13.86
N ASP A 207 -3.43 15.19 -13.13
CA ASP A 207 -2.96 16.47 -13.64
C ASP A 207 -1.57 16.39 -14.31
N LEU A 208 -0.78 15.34 -14.05
CA LEU A 208 0.53 15.12 -14.68
C LEU A 208 0.50 14.39 -16.02
N ARG A 209 -0.68 13.95 -16.49
CA ARG A 209 -0.79 13.27 -17.81
C ARG A 209 -0.37 14.14 -19.00
N PRO A 210 -0.69 15.44 -19.05
CA PRO A 210 -0.18 16.31 -20.09
C PRO A 210 1.35 16.42 -20.10
N ASP A 211 2.00 16.28 -18.94
CA ASP A 211 3.45 16.29 -18.79
C ASP A 211 4.12 14.96 -19.16
N GLY A 212 3.32 13.94 -19.50
CA GLY A 212 3.81 12.65 -19.98
C GLY A 212 3.65 11.48 -19.03
N LEU A 213 3.00 11.68 -17.85
CA LEU A 213 2.67 10.56 -16.95
C LEU A 213 1.75 9.55 -17.66
N ARG A 214 2.14 8.28 -17.62
CA ARG A 214 1.29 7.17 -18.07
C ARG A 214 0.69 6.44 -16.89
N VAL A 215 -0.59 6.11 -16.98
CA VAL A 215 -1.29 5.35 -15.94
C VAL A 215 -1.80 4.05 -16.55
N TYR A 216 -1.36 2.94 -15.98
CA TYR A 216 -1.80 1.60 -16.37
C TYR A 216 -2.80 1.06 -15.34
N ASP A 217 -3.99 0.70 -15.81
CA ASP A 217 -4.99 0.07 -14.94
C ASP A 217 -4.54 -1.35 -14.56
N ILE A 218 -4.13 -1.50 -13.31
CA ILE A 218 -3.58 -2.76 -12.78
C ILE A 218 -4.60 -3.91 -12.81
N LYS A 219 -5.90 -3.62 -12.86
CA LYS A 219 -6.93 -4.65 -13.01
C LYS A 219 -6.77 -5.47 -14.28
N LYS A 220 -6.18 -4.87 -15.32
CA LYS A 220 -5.88 -5.58 -16.56
C LYS A 220 -4.86 -6.71 -16.38
N LEU A 221 -4.09 -6.68 -15.29
CA LEU A 221 -3.10 -7.72 -14.96
C LEU A 221 -3.56 -8.66 -13.84
N LYS A 222 -4.77 -8.51 -13.29
CA LYS A 222 -5.24 -9.24 -12.10
C LYS A 222 -5.00 -10.75 -12.20
N ASP A 223 -5.32 -11.37 -13.31
CA ASP A 223 -5.14 -12.81 -13.57
C ASP A 223 -3.66 -13.22 -13.70
N LEU A 224 -2.78 -12.28 -14.09
CA LEU A 224 -1.34 -12.49 -14.24
C LEU A 224 -0.54 -12.27 -12.94
N ILE A 225 -1.07 -11.50 -11.99
CA ILE A 225 -0.36 -11.09 -10.77
C ILE A 225 -1.08 -11.47 -9.48
N GLY A 226 -2.29 -11.99 -9.57
CA GLY A 226 -3.10 -12.28 -8.39
C GLY A 226 -3.95 -13.53 -8.51
N TYR A 227 -4.79 -13.70 -7.49
CA TYR A 227 -5.83 -14.71 -7.43
C TYR A 227 -7.06 -14.17 -6.70
N GLU A 228 -8.23 -14.71 -6.99
CA GLU A 228 -9.47 -14.33 -6.30
C GLU A 228 -9.50 -14.94 -4.89
N LYS A 229 -9.94 -14.15 -3.92
CA LYS A 229 -10.17 -14.64 -2.57
C LYS A 229 -11.37 -15.57 -2.59
N GLN A 230 -11.15 -16.85 -2.29
CA GLN A 230 -12.27 -17.81 -2.18
C GLN A 230 -13.16 -17.41 -1.00
N LYS A 231 -14.43 -17.09 -1.29
CA LYS A 231 -15.44 -16.86 -0.26
C LYS A 231 -15.64 -18.16 0.52
N GLY A 232 -15.24 -18.19 1.77
CA GLY A 232 -15.53 -19.31 2.69
C GLY A 232 -14.35 -20.13 3.20
N LEU A 233 -13.15 -19.99 2.66
CA LEU A 233 -11.94 -20.48 3.30
C LEU A 233 -11.15 -19.31 3.87
N SER A 234 -11.11 -19.20 5.18
CA SER A 234 -10.08 -18.44 5.88
C SER A 234 -8.74 -19.14 5.70
N LEU A 235 -8.24 -19.20 4.45
CA LEU A 235 -6.85 -19.53 4.19
C LEU A 235 -6.06 -18.32 4.69
N GLU A 236 -5.56 -18.48 5.90
CA GLU A 236 -4.54 -17.65 6.47
C GLU A 236 -3.36 -17.60 5.50
N SER A 237 -3.38 -16.64 4.55
CA SER A 237 -2.14 -16.30 3.86
C SER A 237 -1.13 -15.91 4.94
N PRO A 238 0.15 -16.25 4.82
CA PRO A 238 1.17 -15.85 5.80
C PRO A 238 1.18 -14.35 6.10
N SER A 239 0.59 -13.54 5.22
CA SER A 239 0.44 -12.09 5.36
C SER A 239 -0.89 -11.64 5.99
N ALA A 240 -1.95 -12.45 6.02
CA ALA A 240 -3.26 -12.01 6.52
C ALA A 240 -3.34 -11.95 8.05
N LYS A 241 -2.56 -12.75 8.77
CA LYS A 241 -2.48 -12.71 10.25
C LYS A 241 -1.54 -11.64 10.82
N ILE A 242 -0.90 -10.84 9.98
CA ILE A 242 -0.02 -9.77 10.46
C ILE A 242 -0.81 -8.56 10.99
N VAL A 243 -2.12 -8.47 10.74
CA VAL A 243 -2.92 -7.25 11.04
C VAL A 243 -4.13 -7.49 11.93
N GLY A 244 -4.28 -8.64 12.56
CA GLY A 244 -5.47 -8.78 13.40
C GLY A 244 -5.58 -10.10 14.14
N SER A 245 -4.86 -10.24 15.22
CA SER A 245 -5.30 -10.89 16.45
C SER A 245 -4.19 -10.71 17.50
N CYS A 246 -4.37 -9.81 18.44
CA CYS A 246 -3.88 -10.02 19.78
C CYS A 246 -4.72 -11.14 20.39
N ASP A 247 -4.32 -12.40 20.23
CA ASP A 247 -4.77 -13.44 21.12
C ASP A 247 -4.00 -13.29 22.43
N GLN A 248 -4.78 -13.06 23.47
CA GLN A 248 -4.38 -13.08 24.87
C GLN A 248 -3.87 -14.49 25.22
N SER A 249 -2.71 -14.57 25.75
CA SER A 249 -2.27 -15.55 26.75
C SER A 249 -1.18 -14.93 27.61
#